data_678f800b269d87c7ef3e3879684b0de8
#
_entry.id   678f800b269d87c7ef3e3879684b0de8
#
_cell.length_a   1.000
_cell.length_b   1.000
_cell.length_c   1.000
_cell.angle_alpha   90.00
_cell.angle_beta   90.00
_cell.angle_gamma   90.00
#
_symmetry.space_group_name_H-M   'P 1'
#
loop_
_entity.id
_entity.type
_entity.pdbx_description
1 polymer ?
#
loop_
_entity_poly.entity_id
_entity_poly.type
_entity_poly.pdbx_seq_one_letter_code
_entity_poly.pdbx_strand_id
1 'polypeptide(L)'
;MRDELRKAFDSVHASRELKENTLERVMGNRGGRRRPAAAARRGLAAAAACLVLALAGWGGYWLYFTPTAAISIDVNPSLELSINRFDRVVSVEGYNEDGQALAAQLSVTHLNYEQAVEQILDTQEIAALLAQDEVLTITVTGSNEGQCGRILSCVEAETAQSPNIHCQSARQEEVEAAHDLGLSYGKYRAYLEVLALDPTVTPEEIQGMTMREIREMIQALSSGQQPSQSGGQDQNQGQGSGNGNGQGNGNGNGQGGGHGFGPGWGGRE
;
A
#
# COMPACT_ATOMS: atom_id res chain seq x y z
N MET A 1 54.58 -92.33 9.90
CA MET A 1 53.14 -91.95 9.78
C MET A 1 52.85 -90.46 9.58
N ARG A 2 53.46 -89.52 10.34
CA ARG A 2 53.22 -88.07 10.11
C ARG A 2 53.77 -87.53 8.77
N ASP A 3 54.86 -88.01 8.33
CA ASP A 3 55.49 -87.55 7.08
C ASP A 3 54.80 -88.07 5.82
N GLU A 4 54.23 -89.31 5.85
CA GLU A 4 53.44 -89.82 4.75
C GLU A 4 52.11 -89.15 4.58
N LEU A 5 51.44 -88.77 5.70
CA LEU A 5 50.25 -87.97 5.62
C LEU A 5 50.51 -86.56 5.07
N ARG A 6 51.65 -85.93 5.44
CA ARG A 6 52.06 -84.66 4.90
C ARG A 6 52.31 -84.69 3.41
N LYS A 7 53.02 -85.77 2.91
CA LYS A 7 53.23 -85.97 1.50
C LYS A 7 51.96 -86.25 0.70
N ALA A 8 50.99 -86.92 1.30
CA ALA A 8 49.69 -87.16 0.68
C ALA A 8 48.87 -85.88 0.57
N PHE A 9 48.91 -84.96 1.56
CA PHE A 9 48.25 -83.65 1.46
C PHE A 9 49.02 -82.70 0.56
N ASP A 10 50.33 -82.71 0.47
CA ASP A 10 51.10 -81.84 -0.41
C ASP A 10 50.87 -82.14 -1.91
N SER A 11 50.43 -83.40 -2.23
CA SER A 11 50.07 -83.80 -3.58
C SER A 11 48.70 -83.31 -4.05
N VAL A 12 47.83 -82.81 -3.09
CA VAL A 12 46.50 -82.28 -3.44
C VAL A 12 46.63 -80.83 -3.80
N HIS A 13 46.90 -80.56 -5.03
CA HIS A 13 46.90 -79.19 -5.56
C HIS A 13 45.60 -78.94 -6.27
N ALA A 14 44.95 -77.81 -5.93
CA ALA A 14 43.78 -77.36 -6.66
C ALA A 14 44.16 -77.14 -8.11
N SER A 15 43.42 -77.72 -9.06
CA SER A 15 43.62 -77.56 -10.46
C SER A 15 43.64 -76.07 -10.86
N ARG A 16 44.48 -75.84 -11.93
CA ARG A 16 44.59 -74.46 -12.47
C ARG A 16 43.21 -73.89 -12.81
N GLU A 17 42.37 -74.69 -13.37
CA GLU A 17 40.99 -74.37 -13.74
C GLU A 17 40.10 -74.03 -12.55
N LEU A 18 40.27 -74.71 -11.39
CA LEU A 18 39.55 -74.43 -10.19
C LEU A 18 40.00 -73.08 -9.56
N LYS A 19 41.28 -72.76 -9.66
CA LYS A 19 41.84 -71.48 -9.20
C LYS A 19 41.37 -70.34 -10.08
N GLU A 20 41.35 -70.49 -11.40
CA GLU A 20 40.87 -69.49 -12.33
C GLU A 20 39.37 -69.23 -12.17
N ASN A 21 38.57 -70.29 -12.13
CA ASN A 21 37.11 -70.15 -11.88
C ASN A 21 36.79 -69.55 -10.54
N THR A 22 37.63 -69.82 -9.52
CA THR A 22 37.40 -69.17 -8.17
C THR A 22 37.81 -67.72 -8.19
N LEU A 23 38.93 -67.40 -8.90
CA LEU A 23 39.37 -66.01 -9.06
C LEU A 23 38.37 -65.21 -9.87
N GLU A 24 37.83 -65.72 -10.97
CA GLU A 24 36.77 -65.08 -11.75
C GLU A 24 35.51 -64.87 -10.94
N ARG A 25 35.07 -65.81 -10.09
CA ARG A 25 33.93 -65.65 -9.20
C ARG A 25 34.15 -64.58 -8.12
N VAL A 26 35.36 -64.56 -7.55
CA VAL A 26 35.69 -63.56 -6.51
C VAL A 26 35.88 -62.16 -7.11
N MET A 27 36.52 -62.08 -8.28
CA MET A 27 36.72 -60.81 -8.98
C MET A 27 35.43 -60.33 -9.65
N GLY A 28 34.66 -61.22 -10.27
CA GLY A 28 33.38 -60.92 -10.88
C GLY A 28 32.34 -60.38 -9.84
N ASN A 29 32.45 -60.86 -8.60
CA ASN A 29 31.57 -60.39 -7.54
C ASN A 29 32.03 -59.06 -6.87
N ARG A 30 33.23 -58.54 -7.22
CA ARG A 30 33.68 -57.18 -6.86
C ARG A 30 33.15 -56.11 -7.80
N GLY A 31 32.54 -56.51 -8.94
CA GLY A 31 31.93 -55.64 -9.90
C GLY A 31 30.56 -55.16 -9.46
N GLY A 32 30.52 -54.00 -8.83
CA GLY A 32 29.31 -53.17 -8.75
C GLY A 32 28.33 -53.61 -7.69
N ARG A 33 28.41 -53.01 -6.52
CA ARG A 33 27.17 -52.65 -5.79
C ARG A 33 26.34 -51.82 -6.78
N ARG A 34 25.54 -52.47 -7.62
CA ARG A 34 24.45 -51.84 -8.35
C ARG A 34 23.57 -51.24 -7.29
N ARG A 35 23.74 -49.91 -7.05
CA ARG A 35 22.78 -49.16 -6.25
C ARG A 35 21.41 -49.54 -6.80
N PRO A 36 20.51 -50.08 -5.98
CA PRO A 36 19.24 -50.57 -6.50
C PRO A 36 18.59 -49.42 -7.26
N ALA A 37 18.21 -49.67 -8.51
CA ALA A 37 17.59 -48.63 -9.37
C ALA A 37 16.37 -47.97 -8.68
N ALA A 38 15.77 -48.65 -7.75
CA ALA A 38 14.73 -48.15 -6.87
C ALA A 38 15.22 -47.02 -5.91
N ALA A 39 16.44 -47.08 -5.38
CA ALA A 39 17.00 -46.03 -4.52
C ALA A 39 17.33 -44.75 -5.33
N ALA A 40 17.87 -44.94 -6.55
CA ALA A 40 18.13 -43.83 -7.47
C ALA A 40 16.80 -43.12 -7.90
N ARG A 41 15.77 -43.93 -8.20
CA ARG A 41 14.44 -43.40 -8.55
C ARG A 41 13.77 -42.66 -7.38
N ARG A 42 13.92 -43.15 -6.14
CA ARG A 42 13.41 -42.44 -4.92
C ARG A 42 14.15 -41.13 -4.69
N GLY A 43 15.47 -41.10 -4.88
CA GLY A 43 16.28 -39.88 -4.80
C GLY A 43 15.87 -38.85 -5.84
N LEU A 44 15.63 -39.27 -7.08
CA LEU A 44 15.15 -38.39 -8.15
C LEU A 44 13.75 -37.87 -7.89
N ALA A 45 12.83 -38.70 -7.39
CA ALA A 45 11.49 -38.32 -7.02
C ALA A 45 11.49 -37.30 -5.85
N ALA A 46 12.34 -37.50 -4.84
CA ALA A 46 12.50 -36.54 -3.74
C ALA A 46 13.06 -35.19 -4.25
N ALA A 47 14.07 -35.22 -5.11
CA ALA A 47 14.62 -33.99 -5.70
C ALA A 47 13.59 -33.24 -6.54
N ALA A 48 12.78 -33.96 -7.34
CA ALA A 48 11.70 -33.38 -8.11
C ALA A 48 10.62 -32.76 -7.22
N ALA A 49 10.25 -33.46 -6.14
CA ALA A 49 9.29 -32.90 -5.15
C ALA A 49 9.81 -31.62 -4.48
N CYS A 50 11.09 -31.60 -4.07
CA CYS A 50 11.71 -30.40 -3.51
C CYS A 50 11.74 -29.25 -4.53
N LEU A 51 12.02 -29.54 -5.81
CA LEU A 51 12.00 -28.53 -6.86
C LEU A 51 10.61 -27.96 -7.07
N VAL A 52 9.58 -28.82 -7.11
CA VAL A 52 8.17 -28.38 -7.23
C VAL A 52 7.76 -27.51 -6.05
N LEU A 53 8.11 -27.91 -4.82
CA LEU A 53 7.82 -27.11 -3.62
C LEU A 53 8.57 -25.77 -3.63
N ALA A 54 9.83 -25.75 -4.08
CA ALA A 54 10.59 -24.51 -4.20
C ALA A 54 9.98 -23.56 -5.25
N LEU A 55 9.60 -24.09 -6.42
CA LEU A 55 8.95 -23.31 -7.48
C LEU A 55 7.55 -22.81 -7.04
N ALA A 56 6.77 -23.66 -6.36
CA ALA A 56 5.46 -23.30 -5.84
C ALA A 56 5.57 -22.23 -4.74
N GLY A 57 6.54 -22.37 -3.83
CA GLY A 57 6.81 -21.38 -2.78
C GLY A 57 7.28 -20.05 -3.35
N TRP A 58 8.25 -20.07 -4.26
CA TRP A 58 8.72 -18.85 -4.94
C TRP A 58 7.63 -18.19 -5.78
N GLY A 59 6.93 -18.97 -6.60
CA GLY A 59 5.84 -18.47 -7.43
C GLY A 59 4.67 -17.95 -6.60
N GLY A 60 4.31 -18.65 -5.52
CA GLY A 60 3.26 -18.23 -4.58
C GLY A 60 3.63 -16.94 -3.85
N TYR A 61 4.88 -16.80 -3.40
CA TYR A 61 5.39 -15.58 -2.81
C TYR A 61 5.27 -14.40 -3.78
N TRP A 62 5.79 -14.55 -5.00
CA TRP A 62 5.75 -13.49 -6.00
C TRP A 62 4.30 -13.11 -6.36
N LEU A 63 3.43 -14.12 -6.51
CA LEU A 63 2.01 -13.91 -6.81
C LEU A 63 1.27 -13.15 -5.72
N TYR A 64 1.61 -13.38 -4.44
CA TYR A 64 0.99 -12.75 -3.29
C TYR A 64 1.47 -11.30 -3.08
N PHE A 65 2.78 -11.05 -3.25
CA PHE A 65 3.36 -9.73 -2.97
C PHE A 65 3.39 -8.79 -4.18
N THR A 66 2.97 -9.24 -5.37
CA THR A 66 2.87 -8.37 -6.54
C THR A 66 1.55 -7.60 -6.51
N PRO A 67 1.58 -6.24 -6.41
CA PRO A 67 0.38 -5.43 -6.48
C PRO A 67 -0.28 -5.53 -7.85
N THR A 68 -1.62 -5.45 -7.88
CA THR A 68 -2.44 -5.42 -9.09
C THR A 68 -3.39 -4.23 -9.11
N ALA A 69 -3.58 -3.60 -7.96
CA ALA A 69 -4.30 -2.35 -7.80
C ALA A 69 -3.65 -1.52 -6.69
N ALA A 70 -3.94 -0.23 -6.64
CA ALA A 70 -3.58 0.67 -5.56
C ALA A 70 -4.77 1.56 -5.20
N ILE A 71 -4.82 1.95 -3.93
CA ILE A 71 -5.79 2.91 -3.38
C ILE A 71 -4.99 4.06 -2.80
N SER A 72 -5.09 5.25 -3.39
CA SER A 72 -4.53 6.48 -2.86
C SER A 72 -5.58 7.19 -2.01
N ILE A 73 -5.23 7.61 -0.82
CA ILE A 73 -6.07 8.34 0.13
C ILE A 73 -5.40 9.66 0.41
N ASP A 74 -6.00 10.74 -0.08
CA ASP A 74 -5.42 12.07 -0.08
C ASP A 74 -6.32 13.08 0.64
N VAL A 75 -5.85 13.56 1.78
CA VAL A 75 -6.42 14.68 2.51
C VAL A 75 -5.32 15.63 2.99
N ASN A 76 -4.26 15.18 3.43
CA ASN A 76 -3.09 15.60 4.17
C ASN A 76 -3.22 15.14 5.62
N PRO A 77 -2.89 13.85 5.89
CA PRO A 77 -1.86 12.99 5.24
C PRO A 77 -2.23 12.41 3.89
N SER A 78 -1.20 12.06 3.08
CA SER A 78 -1.35 11.34 1.80
C SER A 78 -0.77 9.94 1.92
N LEU A 79 -1.60 8.92 1.69
CA LEU A 79 -1.27 7.50 1.80
C LEU A 79 -1.59 6.76 0.51
N GLU A 80 -0.83 5.70 0.23
CA GLU A 80 -1.15 4.74 -0.82
C GLU A 80 -1.07 3.31 -0.29
N LEU A 81 -2.12 2.54 -0.57
CA LEU A 81 -2.24 1.12 -0.27
C LEU A 81 -2.01 0.33 -1.54
N SER A 82 -0.99 -0.52 -1.58
CA SER A 82 -0.82 -1.49 -2.66
C SER A 82 -1.66 -2.73 -2.39
N ILE A 83 -2.48 -3.13 -3.35
CA ILE A 83 -3.45 -4.23 -3.23
C ILE A 83 -3.07 -5.34 -4.20
N ASN A 84 -2.97 -6.58 -3.71
CA ASN A 84 -2.70 -7.74 -4.55
C ASN A 84 -3.99 -8.30 -5.21
N ARG A 85 -3.82 -9.30 -6.07
CA ARG A 85 -4.94 -9.98 -6.77
C ARG A 85 -5.93 -10.72 -5.86
N PHE A 86 -5.61 -10.87 -4.58
CA PHE A 86 -6.46 -11.49 -3.57
C PHE A 86 -7.17 -10.44 -2.70
N ASP A 87 -7.21 -9.19 -3.17
CA ASP A 87 -7.82 -8.07 -2.48
C ASP A 87 -7.22 -7.80 -1.08
N ARG A 88 -5.89 -8.10 -0.94
CA ARG A 88 -5.13 -7.89 0.31
C ARG A 88 -4.14 -6.76 0.17
N VAL A 89 -4.03 -5.94 1.19
CA VAL A 89 -3.00 -4.90 1.30
C VAL A 89 -1.63 -5.57 1.44
N VAL A 90 -0.69 -5.24 0.56
CA VAL A 90 0.69 -5.76 0.60
C VAL A 90 1.70 -4.72 1.07
N SER A 91 1.40 -3.45 0.89
CA SER A 91 2.20 -2.33 1.43
C SER A 91 1.34 -1.11 1.67
N VAL A 92 1.82 -0.24 2.56
CA VAL A 92 1.29 1.10 2.83
C VAL A 92 2.46 2.07 2.72
N GLU A 93 2.29 3.12 1.95
CA GLU A 93 3.31 4.13 1.74
C GLU A 93 2.73 5.54 1.97
N GLY A 94 3.50 6.41 2.64
CA GLY A 94 3.15 7.80 2.86
C GLY A 94 3.90 8.71 1.91
N TYR A 95 3.20 9.61 1.23
CA TYR A 95 3.75 10.53 0.22
C TYR A 95 4.06 11.93 0.74
N ASN A 96 3.82 12.19 2.02
CA ASN A 96 4.26 13.38 2.74
C ASN A 96 4.62 13.01 4.18
N GLU A 97 5.16 13.96 4.96
CA GLU A 97 5.61 13.70 6.34
C GLU A 97 4.48 13.15 7.23
N ASP A 98 3.29 13.75 7.17
CA ASP A 98 2.12 13.29 7.92
C ASP A 98 1.66 11.89 7.46
N GLY A 99 1.68 11.63 6.15
CA GLY A 99 1.39 10.32 5.58
C GLY A 99 2.38 9.24 6.01
N GLN A 100 3.67 9.57 6.06
CA GLN A 100 4.71 8.64 6.56
C GLN A 100 4.53 8.35 8.05
N ALA A 101 4.22 9.39 8.84
CA ALA A 101 3.96 9.24 10.27
C ALA A 101 2.72 8.37 10.53
N LEU A 102 1.64 8.57 9.78
CA LEU A 102 0.42 7.78 9.87
C LEU A 102 0.67 6.34 9.39
N ALA A 103 1.31 6.14 8.23
CA ALA A 103 1.64 4.82 7.70
C ALA A 103 2.43 3.95 8.69
N ALA A 104 3.36 4.56 9.44
CA ALA A 104 4.15 3.86 10.47
C ALA A 104 3.33 3.38 11.66
N GLN A 105 2.16 3.95 11.91
CA GLN A 105 1.26 3.58 13.01
C GLN A 105 0.19 2.56 12.58
N LEU A 106 -0.06 2.44 11.27
CA LEU A 106 -1.09 1.56 10.73
C LEU A 106 -0.65 0.10 10.75
N SER A 107 -1.57 -0.79 11.09
CA SER A 107 -1.39 -2.25 11.04
C SER A 107 -2.38 -2.88 10.08
N VAL A 108 -2.42 -2.38 8.84
CA VAL A 108 -3.39 -2.79 7.81
C VAL A 108 -2.81 -3.75 6.76
N THR A 109 -1.50 -4.04 6.81
CA THR A 109 -0.86 -5.00 5.91
C THR A 109 -1.47 -6.39 6.08
N HIS A 110 -1.76 -7.06 4.98
CA HIS A 110 -2.45 -8.36 4.89
C HIS A 110 -3.95 -8.34 5.21
N LEU A 111 -4.53 -7.21 5.60
CA LEU A 111 -5.98 -7.06 5.70
C LEU A 111 -6.61 -7.05 4.30
N ASN A 112 -7.92 -7.33 4.23
CA ASN A 112 -8.71 -6.99 3.05
C ASN A 112 -8.74 -5.47 2.91
N TYR A 113 -8.76 -4.96 1.66
CA TYR A 113 -8.73 -3.50 1.42
C TYR A 113 -9.91 -2.77 2.07
N GLU A 114 -11.11 -3.37 2.13
CA GLU A 114 -12.29 -2.80 2.80
C GLU A 114 -11.98 -2.51 4.27
N GLN A 115 -11.50 -3.52 5.00
CA GLN A 115 -11.11 -3.38 6.40
C GLN A 115 -9.97 -2.37 6.60
N ALA A 116 -9.05 -2.32 5.63
CA ALA A 116 -7.93 -1.39 5.69
C ALA A 116 -8.39 0.07 5.49
N VAL A 117 -9.26 0.32 4.51
CA VAL A 117 -9.83 1.65 4.25
C VAL A 117 -10.68 2.10 5.44
N GLU A 118 -11.59 1.25 5.95
CA GLU A 118 -12.39 1.52 7.15
C GLU A 118 -11.49 1.91 8.33
N GLN A 119 -10.45 1.10 8.62
CA GLN A 119 -9.53 1.37 9.72
C GLN A 119 -8.77 2.69 9.54
N ILE A 120 -8.41 3.07 8.32
CA ILE A 120 -7.73 4.33 8.03
C ILE A 120 -8.68 5.50 8.22
N LEU A 121 -9.90 5.42 7.70
CA LEU A 121 -10.91 6.48 7.83
C LEU A 121 -11.31 6.69 9.29
N ASP A 122 -11.30 5.65 10.11
CA ASP A 122 -11.61 5.69 11.55
C ASP A 122 -10.44 6.17 12.42
N THR A 123 -9.25 6.41 11.85
CA THR A 123 -8.15 6.98 12.63
C THR A 123 -8.54 8.35 13.17
N GLN A 124 -8.08 8.65 14.39
CA GLN A 124 -8.39 9.93 15.04
C GLN A 124 -7.97 11.14 14.17
N GLU A 125 -6.88 10.98 13.45
CA GLU A 125 -6.32 12.02 12.57
C GLU A 125 -7.23 12.28 11.36
N ILE A 126 -7.60 11.27 10.60
CA ILE A 126 -8.49 11.39 9.43
C ILE A 126 -9.91 11.83 9.87
N ALA A 127 -10.46 11.21 10.92
CA ALA A 127 -11.77 11.57 11.44
C ALA A 127 -11.84 13.04 11.90
N ALA A 128 -10.76 13.55 12.52
CA ALA A 128 -10.69 14.97 12.94
C ALA A 128 -10.66 15.91 11.72
N LEU A 129 -9.96 15.57 10.66
CA LEU A 129 -9.91 16.35 9.42
C LEU A 129 -11.27 16.38 8.72
N LEU A 130 -11.93 15.23 8.60
CA LEU A 130 -13.29 15.16 8.03
C LEU A 130 -14.30 15.94 8.84
N ALA A 131 -14.16 15.98 10.18
CA ALA A 131 -15.00 16.79 11.06
C ALA A 131 -14.77 18.30 10.90
N GLN A 132 -13.65 18.72 10.31
CA GLN A 132 -13.33 20.11 9.96
C GLN A 132 -13.70 20.44 8.49
N ASP A 133 -14.53 19.60 7.87
CA ASP A 133 -14.93 19.72 6.48
C ASP A 133 -13.76 19.66 5.48
N GLU A 134 -12.61 19.02 5.86
CA GLU A 134 -11.56 18.76 4.89
C GLU A 134 -12.00 17.79 3.80
N VAL A 135 -11.51 18.01 2.59
CA VAL A 135 -11.84 17.20 1.43
C VAL A 135 -10.86 16.04 1.32
N LEU A 136 -11.38 14.82 1.39
CA LEU A 136 -10.63 13.58 1.19
C LEU A 136 -10.89 13.05 -0.21
N THR A 137 -9.84 12.71 -0.93
CA THR A 137 -9.95 12.08 -2.25
C THR A 137 -9.41 10.65 -2.18
N ILE A 138 -10.22 9.69 -2.60
CA ILE A 138 -9.82 8.28 -2.73
C ILE A 138 -9.71 7.99 -4.21
N THR A 139 -8.52 7.57 -4.64
CA THR A 139 -8.26 7.23 -6.05
C THR A 139 -7.89 5.77 -6.17
N VAL A 140 -8.59 5.04 -7.04
CA VAL A 140 -8.32 3.62 -7.31
C VAL A 140 -7.67 3.48 -8.68
N THR A 141 -6.54 2.77 -8.73
CA THR A 141 -5.78 2.51 -9.95
C THR A 141 -5.27 1.07 -9.99
N GLY A 142 -4.87 0.60 -11.16
CA GLY A 142 -4.23 -0.69 -11.31
C GLY A 142 -4.34 -1.28 -12.70
N SER A 143 -3.64 -2.40 -12.90
CA SER A 143 -3.59 -3.11 -14.19
C SER A 143 -4.83 -3.99 -14.45
N ASN A 144 -5.63 -4.25 -13.44
CA ASN A 144 -6.84 -5.09 -13.54
C ASN A 144 -8.09 -4.23 -13.39
N GLU A 145 -8.65 -3.79 -14.53
CA GLU A 145 -9.85 -2.93 -14.57
C GLU A 145 -11.04 -3.53 -13.80
N GLY A 146 -11.24 -4.85 -13.87
CA GLY A 146 -12.32 -5.52 -13.15
C GLY A 146 -12.13 -5.46 -11.62
N GLN A 147 -10.89 -5.57 -11.14
CA GLN A 147 -10.57 -5.41 -9.72
C GLN A 147 -10.75 -3.95 -9.30
N CYS A 148 -10.20 -3.01 -10.06
CA CYS A 148 -10.32 -1.57 -9.77
C CYS A 148 -11.77 -1.12 -9.72
N GLY A 149 -12.62 -1.58 -10.66
CA GLY A 149 -14.05 -1.26 -10.65
C GLY A 149 -14.79 -1.78 -9.42
N ARG A 150 -14.48 -3.01 -8.96
CA ARG A 150 -15.07 -3.55 -7.72
C ARG A 150 -14.62 -2.76 -6.49
N ILE A 151 -13.32 -2.47 -6.39
CA ILE A 151 -12.75 -1.68 -5.29
C ILE A 151 -13.41 -0.30 -5.25
N LEU A 152 -13.46 0.40 -6.38
CA LEU A 152 -14.07 1.72 -6.48
C LEU A 152 -15.52 1.71 -6.03
N SER A 153 -16.34 0.79 -6.60
CA SER A 153 -17.76 0.70 -6.24
C SER A 153 -18.00 0.38 -4.76
N CYS A 154 -17.13 -0.42 -4.15
CA CYS A 154 -17.20 -0.74 -2.74
C CYS A 154 -16.87 0.49 -1.87
N VAL A 155 -15.76 1.17 -2.16
CA VAL A 155 -15.35 2.37 -1.42
C VAL A 155 -16.35 3.51 -1.59
N GLU A 156 -16.92 3.72 -2.79
CA GLU A 156 -18.01 4.66 -3.03
C GLU A 156 -19.25 4.35 -2.17
N ALA A 157 -19.60 3.07 -2.04
CA ALA A 157 -20.75 2.65 -1.23
C ALA A 157 -20.51 2.88 0.27
N GLU A 158 -19.30 2.59 0.76
CA GLU A 158 -18.91 2.79 2.16
C GLU A 158 -18.85 4.28 2.52
N THR A 159 -18.41 5.13 1.60
CA THR A 159 -18.23 6.57 1.83
C THR A 159 -19.43 7.42 1.41
N ALA A 160 -20.51 6.82 0.91
CA ALA A 160 -21.69 7.51 0.39
C ALA A 160 -22.37 8.47 1.38
N GLN A 161 -22.19 8.27 2.69
CA GLN A 161 -22.72 9.13 3.74
C GLN A 161 -21.83 10.36 4.05
N SER A 162 -20.62 10.39 3.49
CA SER A 162 -19.62 11.43 3.77
C SER A 162 -19.46 12.37 2.58
N PRO A 163 -20.09 13.57 2.61
CA PRO A 163 -20.13 14.45 1.45
C PRO A 163 -18.75 15.01 1.06
N ASN A 164 -17.80 14.98 1.98
CA ASN A 164 -16.43 15.49 1.78
C ASN A 164 -15.47 14.43 1.25
N ILE A 165 -15.94 13.19 1.00
CA ILE A 165 -15.12 12.12 0.41
C ILE A 165 -15.47 11.98 -1.07
N HIS A 166 -14.46 12.07 -1.91
CA HIS A 166 -14.58 11.91 -3.36
C HIS A 166 -13.80 10.69 -3.85
N CYS A 167 -14.49 9.75 -4.47
CA CYS A 167 -13.90 8.56 -5.05
C CYS A 167 -13.75 8.72 -6.57
N GLN A 168 -12.64 8.25 -7.12
CA GLN A 168 -12.37 8.26 -8.55
C GLN A 168 -11.46 7.11 -8.97
N SER A 169 -11.46 6.78 -10.26
CA SER A 169 -10.48 5.85 -10.85
C SER A 169 -9.41 6.59 -11.63
N ALA A 170 -8.26 5.93 -11.79
CA ALA A 170 -7.13 6.45 -12.52
C ALA A 170 -6.47 5.37 -13.39
N ARG A 171 -5.70 5.82 -14.40
CA ARG A 171 -4.91 4.92 -15.24
C ARG A 171 -3.54 4.68 -14.62
N GLN A 172 -3.08 3.45 -14.70
CA GLN A 172 -1.80 3.04 -14.12
C GLN A 172 -0.60 3.80 -14.69
N GLU A 173 -0.66 4.17 -15.98
CA GLU A 173 0.43 4.89 -16.66
C GLU A 173 0.70 6.27 -16.04
N GLU A 174 -0.30 6.88 -15.40
CA GLU A 174 -0.17 8.16 -14.72
C GLU A 174 0.41 8.01 -13.30
N VAL A 175 0.40 6.80 -12.74
CA VAL A 175 0.90 6.53 -11.38
C VAL A 175 2.43 6.60 -11.32
N GLU A 176 3.11 6.03 -12.31
CA GLU A 176 4.58 6.10 -12.40
C GLU A 176 5.04 7.56 -12.49
N ALA A 177 4.34 8.36 -13.31
CA ALA A 177 4.62 9.79 -13.42
C ALA A 177 4.37 10.57 -12.12
N ALA A 178 3.36 10.16 -11.33
CA ALA A 178 3.10 10.74 -10.01
C ALA A 178 4.23 10.42 -9.02
N HIS A 179 4.66 9.17 -8.99
CA HIS A 179 5.73 8.69 -8.10
C HIS A 179 7.08 9.33 -8.44
N ASP A 180 7.38 9.53 -9.73
CA ASP A 180 8.59 10.24 -10.18
C ASP A 180 8.64 11.70 -9.68
N LEU A 181 7.48 12.31 -9.42
CA LEU A 181 7.36 13.65 -8.85
C LEU A 181 7.20 13.65 -7.32
N GLY A 182 7.23 12.48 -6.67
CA GLY A 182 7.04 12.35 -5.22
C GLY A 182 5.62 12.68 -4.75
N LEU A 183 4.64 12.60 -5.65
CA LEU A 183 3.24 12.87 -5.36
C LEU A 183 2.44 11.56 -5.25
N SER A 184 1.44 11.54 -4.36
CA SER A 184 0.39 10.55 -4.46
C SER A 184 -0.41 10.76 -5.75
N TYR A 185 -1.08 9.72 -6.24
CA TYR A 185 -1.81 9.85 -7.49
C TYR A 185 -2.92 10.90 -7.44
N GLY A 186 -3.66 11.00 -6.33
CA GLY A 186 -4.71 12.01 -6.16
C GLY A 186 -4.17 13.42 -6.26
N LYS A 187 -3.05 13.71 -5.60
CA LYS A 187 -2.37 15.02 -5.70
C LYS A 187 -1.78 15.27 -7.09
N TYR A 188 -1.26 14.24 -7.75
CA TYR A 188 -0.76 14.36 -9.12
C TYR A 188 -1.85 14.79 -10.11
N ARG A 189 -3.05 14.19 -10.02
CA ARG A 189 -4.19 14.61 -10.85
C ARG A 189 -4.55 16.07 -10.61
N ALA A 190 -4.65 16.47 -9.35
CA ALA A 190 -4.93 17.85 -8.99
C ALA A 190 -3.80 18.80 -9.45
N TYR A 191 -2.53 18.36 -9.34
CA TYR A 191 -1.38 19.10 -9.89
C TYR A 191 -1.50 19.34 -11.39
N LEU A 192 -1.88 18.34 -12.19
CA LEU A 192 -2.09 18.50 -13.63
C LEU A 192 -3.18 19.51 -13.96
N GLU A 193 -4.24 19.57 -13.16
CA GLU A 193 -5.31 20.57 -13.32
C GLU A 193 -4.79 21.97 -13.00
N VAL A 194 -4.03 22.15 -11.91
CA VAL A 194 -3.40 23.43 -11.57
C VAL A 194 -2.40 23.84 -12.64
N LEU A 195 -1.53 22.93 -13.09
CA LEU A 195 -0.51 23.18 -14.10
C LEU A 195 -1.08 23.64 -15.44
N ALA A 196 -2.28 23.16 -15.80
CA ALA A 196 -2.99 23.61 -17.00
C ALA A 196 -3.48 25.07 -16.88
N LEU A 197 -3.68 25.59 -15.68
CA LEU A 197 -4.13 26.95 -15.39
C LEU A 197 -2.98 27.89 -15.05
N ASP A 198 -1.98 27.39 -14.32
CA ASP A 198 -0.75 28.09 -13.94
C ASP A 198 0.48 27.20 -14.16
N PRO A 199 1.21 27.38 -15.26
CA PRO A 199 2.41 26.58 -15.57
C PRO A 199 3.62 26.83 -14.64
N THR A 200 3.52 27.73 -13.66
CA THR A 200 4.62 28.08 -12.75
C THR A 200 4.59 27.26 -11.47
N VAL A 201 3.49 26.55 -11.18
CA VAL A 201 3.33 25.73 -9.97
C VAL A 201 4.24 24.51 -10.02
N THR A 202 4.88 24.23 -8.88
CA THR A 202 5.81 23.10 -8.73
C THR A 202 5.16 21.91 -8.01
N PRO A 203 5.65 20.67 -8.23
CA PRO A 203 5.16 19.49 -7.50
C PRO A 203 5.35 19.61 -5.97
N GLU A 204 6.44 20.24 -5.53
CA GLU A 204 6.78 20.44 -4.13
C GLU A 204 5.75 21.33 -3.41
N GLU A 205 5.25 22.37 -4.10
CA GLU A 205 4.18 23.22 -3.57
C GLU A 205 2.90 22.41 -3.34
N ILE A 206 2.51 21.61 -4.32
CA ILE A 206 1.32 20.74 -4.23
C ILE A 206 1.47 19.65 -3.17
N GLN A 207 2.68 19.12 -2.98
CA GLN A 207 2.92 18.05 -1.98
C GLN A 207 2.55 18.51 -0.55
N GLY A 208 2.84 19.76 -0.19
CA GLY A 208 2.55 20.32 1.13
C GLY A 208 1.10 20.76 1.33
N MET A 209 0.29 20.85 0.27
CA MET A 209 -1.09 21.35 0.34
C MET A 209 -2.09 20.25 0.66
N THR A 210 -3.21 20.63 1.32
CA THR A 210 -4.38 19.76 1.43
C THR A 210 -5.15 19.69 0.11
N MET A 211 -5.98 18.68 -0.08
CA MET A 211 -6.84 18.58 -1.27
C MET A 211 -7.85 19.72 -1.36
N ARG A 212 -8.26 20.29 -0.21
CA ARG A 212 -9.11 21.49 -0.18
C ARG A 212 -8.37 22.69 -0.76
N GLU A 213 -7.16 22.99 -0.27
CA GLU A 213 -6.35 24.12 -0.74
C GLU A 213 -6.08 24.04 -2.24
N ILE A 214 -5.76 22.82 -2.74
CA ILE A 214 -5.56 22.61 -4.18
C ILE A 214 -6.83 22.89 -4.97
N ARG A 215 -8.00 22.46 -4.49
CA ARG A 215 -9.29 22.74 -5.14
C ARG A 215 -9.66 24.21 -5.10
N GLU A 216 -9.42 24.90 -3.99
CA GLU A 216 -9.59 26.34 -3.88
C GLU A 216 -8.66 27.09 -4.84
N MET A 217 -7.42 26.64 -4.99
CA MET A 217 -6.47 27.17 -5.98
C MET A 217 -7.00 27.01 -7.41
N ILE A 218 -7.46 25.80 -7.78
CA ILE A 218 -8.06 25.52 -9.10
C ILE A 218 -9.24 26.46 -9.34
N GLN A 219 -10.11 26.60 -8.35
CA GLN A 219 -11.28 27.48 -8.47
C GLN A 219 -10.89 28.97 -8.61
N ALA A 220 -9.92 29.44 -7.84
CA ALA A 220 -9.41 30.80 -7.92
C ALA A 220 -8.79 31.08 -9.30
N LEU A 221 -7.93 30.20 -9.78
CA LEU A 221 -7.31 30.32 -11.11
C LEU A 221 -8.34 30.26 -12.24
N SER A 222 -9.32 29.35 -12.15
CA SER A 222 -10.40 29.22 -13.15
C SER A 222 -11.31 30.44 -13.21
N SER A 223 -11.53 31.12 -12.08
CA SER A 223 -12.36 32.33 -11.98
C SER A 223 -11.60 33.62 -12.29
N GLY A 224 -10.30 33.56 -12.58
CA GLY A 224 -9.44 34.71 -12.81
C GLY A 224 -9.14 35.52 -11.53
N GLN A 225 -9.40 34.95 -10.35
CA GLN A 225 -9.01 35.50 -9.06
C GLN A 225 -7.62 34.99 -8.70
N GLN A 226 -6.72 35.91 -8.38
CA GLN A 226 -5.38 35.54 -7.93
C GLN A 226 -5.47 34.82 -6.57
N PRO A 227 -4.88 33.62 -6.39
CA PRO A 227 -4.95 32.92 -5.13
C PRO A 227 -4.34 33.75 -4.02
N SER A 228 -5.09 33.89 -2.91
CA SER A 228 -4.58 34.54 -1.71
C SER A 228 -3.48 33.67 -1.12
N GLN A 229 -2.23 34.14 -1.17
CA GLN A 229 -1.13 33.52 -0.45
C GLN A 229 -1.39 33.66 1.06
N SER A 230 -1.99 32.67 1.68
CA SER A 230 -2.01 32.53 3.13
C SER A 230 -0.74 31.82 3.60
N GLY A 231 0.38 32.49 3.39
CA GLY A 231 1.62 32.12 4.03
C GLY A 231 1.55 32.55 5.50
N GLY A 232 1.51 31.62 6.43
CA GLY A 232 1.70 31.87 7.85
C GLY A 232 3.05 32.53 8.11
N GLN A 233 3.03 33.81 8.44
CA GLN A 233 4.12 34.48 9.11
C GLN A 233 3.59 35.06 10.42
N ASP A 234 3.76 34.26 11.48
CA ASP A 234 3.91 34.81 12.84
C ASP A 234 5.13 35.72 12.86
N GLN A 235 4.91 37.03 12.83
CA GLN A 235 5.87 38.00 13.32
C GLN A 235 5.21 38.90 14.34
N ASN A 236 5.35 38.45 15.59
CA ASN A 236 5.28 39.29 16.77
C ASN A 236 6.40 40.34 16.70
N GLN A 237 6.03 41.61 16.46
CA GLN A 237 6.83 42.76 16.92
C GLN A 237 5.90 43.87 17.38
N GLY A 238 5.83 44.04 18.72
CA GLY A 238 5.32 45.22 19.35
C GLY A 238 6.25 46.40 19.13
N GLN A 239 5.69 47.54 18.93
CA GLN A 239 6.03 48.79 19.58
C GLN A 239 5.33 49.98 18.93
N GLY A 240 4.58 50.68 19.71
CA GLY A 240 4.94 52.07 19.87
C GLY A 240 3.92 53.10 19.36
N SER A 241 3.10 53.60 20.24
CA SER A 241 2.85 55.04 20.44
C SER A 241 2.47 55.89 19.22
N GLY A 242 1.26 56.47 19.29
CA GLY A 242 0.86 57.50 18.33
C GLY A 242 -0.51 58.12 18.65
N ASN A 243 -0.50 59.10 19.47
CA ASN A 243 -1.55 60.02 19.86
C ASN A 243 -2.28 60.66 18.66
N GLY A 244 -3.64 60.68 18.66
CA GLY A 244 -4.39 61.35 17.59
C GLY A 244 -5.85 61.61 17.99
N ASN A 245 -6.08 62.79 18.51
CA ASN A 245 -7.33 63.42 18.93
C ASN A 245 -8.27 63.63 17.71
N GLY A 246 -9.56 63.24 17.84
CA GLY A 246 -10.57 63.50 16.82
C GLY A 246 -11.99 63.42 17.35
N GLN A 247 -12.51 64.56 17.76
CA GLN A 247 -13.83 64.86 18.22
C GLN A 247 -14.86 64.76 17.06
N GLY A 248 -15.96 64.03 17.25
CA GLY A 248 -17.06 63.99 16.28
C GLY A 248 -18.38 63.63 16.94
N ASN A 249 -19.17 64.61 17.22
CA ASN A 249 -20.50 64.65 17.79
C ASN A 249 -21.55 64.12 16.81
N GLY A 250 -22.52 63.29 17.25
CA GLY A 250 -23.62 62.83 16.40
C GLY A 250 -24.72 62.13 17.16
N ASN A 251 -25.69 62.97 17.60
CA ASN A 251 -26.92 62.67 18.28
C ASN A 251 -27.92 61.94 17.38
N GLY A 252 -28.65 60.93 17.86
CA GLY A 252 -29.70 60.26 17.10
C GLY A 252 -30.56 59.34 17.95
N ASN A 253 -31.58 59.92 18.46
CA ASN A 253 -32.68 59.39 19.26
C ASN A 253 -33.62 58.51 18.43
N GLY A 254 -34.06 57.34 18.91
CA GLY A 254 -35.05 56.49 18.23
C GLY A 254 -35.67 55.46 19.15
N GLN A 255 -36.76 55.84 19.75
CA GLN A 255 -37.64 55.13 20.67
C GLN A 255 -38.65 54.24 19.90
N GLY A 256 -39.05 53.08 20.44
CA GLY A 256 -40.25 52.31 20.10
C GLY A 256 -40.00 50.83 20.24
N GLY A 257 -40.51 50.08 21.12
CA GLY A 257 -41.80 49.97 21.69
C GLY A 257 -42.55 48.78 21.18
N GLY A 258 -42.75 47.76 22.01
CA GLY A 258 -44.01 47.13 22.07
C GLY A 258 -44.19 45.65 21.86
N HIS A 259 -44.46 44.93 22.97
CA HIS A 259 -45.41 43.79 23.08
C HIS A 259 -45.23 42.53 22.25
N GLY A 260 -45.14 41.33 22.75
CA GLY A 260 -45.87 40.71 23.84
C GLY A 260 -46.75 39.59 23.30
N PHE A 261 -46.86 38.53 24.05
CA PHE A 261 -47.76 37.36 23.99
C PHE A 261 -47.19 36.04 23.44
N GLY A 262 -46.88 35.13 24.37
CA GLY A 262 -47.16 33.72 24.20
C GLY A 262 -48.68 33.50 24.47
N PRO A 263 -49.21 32.29 24.65
CA PRO A 263 -48.59 30.99 24.94
C PRO A 263 -49.24 29.79 24.20
N GLY A 264 -48.61 28.59 24.30
CA GLY A 264 -49.26 27.41 24.78
C GLY A 264 -49.88 26.41 23.82
N TRP A 265 -49.86 25.16 24.30
CA TRP A 265 -50.62 23.94 23.95
C TRP A 265 -49.98 23.12 22.80
N GLY A 266 -49.63 21.89 22.97
CA GLY A 266 -50.16 20.84 23.82
C GLY A 266 -50.57 19.66 22.97
N GLY A 267 -49.90 18.52 23.14
CA GLY A 267 -50.46 17.23 23.28
C GLY A 267 -50.76 16.35 22.09
N ARG A 268 -50.26 15.12 22.23
CA ARG A 268 -50.81 13.82 21.75
C ARG A 268 -50.82 13.58 20.22
N GLU A 269 -50.43 12.44 19.72
CA GLU A 269 -50.41 11.01 20.16
C GLU A 269 -49.15 10.32 19.63
#